data_1b4fee04ab6d79a7658cfeac5dfd203f
#
_entry.id   1b4fee04ab6d79a7658cfeac5dfd203f
#
_cell.length_a   1.000
_cell.length_b   1.000
_cell.length_c   1.000
_cell.angle_alpha   90.00
_cell.angle_beta   90.00
_cell.angle_gamma   90.00
#
_symmetry.space_group_name_H-M   'P 1'
#
loop_
_entity.id
_entity.type
_entity.pdbx_description
1 polymer ?
#
loop_
_entity_poly.entity_id
_entity_poly.type
_entity_poly.pdbx_seq_one_letter_code
_entity_poly.pdbx_strand_id
1 'polypeptide(L)'
;LIVAHSCKTLNYVGGPAESQENLLRRQAYEDVLQRYGIPLENDRIWNESYEVESGVRAFIHFQEKHLLPDAFVCANENIAVGLCHQAQQEGFKIPADFCVTGFDNFDKASYYRPRITTVSYEREVIAEAAMDLLVQIWGQNTTADCKTVPVQMLFQDSCGCKPEQVRSRSEYIEDRIFQEVREIDLHNEIMELKHNLIECEDYKQMAQYFTKCVCGLRCKGVRIWMNQDLVEESLSDSMGEASYITDGYPDTMHVICEKGMEQEYSLYVY
;
A
#
# COMPACT_ATOMS: atom_id res chain seq x y z
N LEU A 1 -14.48 -13.52 -15.69
CA LEU A 1 -13.81 -14.55 -16.50
C LEU A 1 -14.77 -15.66 -16.91
N ILE A 2 -15.34 -16.44 -16.01
CA ILE A 2 -16.17 -17.62 -16.31
C ILE A 2 -17.41 -17.23 -17.13
N VAL A 3 -18.23 -16.30 -16.64
CA VAL A 3 -19.51 -15.95 -17.26
C VAL A 3 -19.33 -15.07 -18.49
N ALA A 4 -18.57 -13.98 -18.36
CA ALA A 4 -18.45 -12.97 -19.44
C ALA A 4 -17.45 -13.36 -20.55
N HIS A 5 -16.42 -14.14 -20.21
CA HIS A 5 -15.36 -14.54 -21.14
C HIS A 5 -15.35 -16.04 -21.45
N SER A 6 -16.29 -16.81 -20.88
CA SER A 6 -16.45 -18.25 -21.11
C SER A 6 -15.20 -19.08 -20.79
N CYS A 7 -14.36 -18.62 -19.86
CA CYS A 7 -13.18 -19.35 -19.39
C CYS A 7 -13.61 -20.63 -18.68
N LYS A 8 -13.03 -21.77 -19.07
CA LYS A 8 -13.30 -23.08 -18.51
C LYS A 8 -12.18 -23.60 -17.64
N THR A 9 -10.95 -23.18 -17.95
CA THR A 9 -9.76 -23.53 -17.20
C THR A 9 -9.13 -22.27 -16.59
N LEU A 10 -8.88 -22.31 -15.29
CA LEU A 10 -8.31 -21.19 -14.57
C LEU A 10 -7.11 -21.65 -13.76
N ASN A 11 -6.04 -20.86 -13.73
CA ASN A 11 -4.91 -21.07 -12.85
C ASN A 11 -4.85 -19.95 -11.81
N TYR A 12 -4.58 -20.32 -10.57
CA TYR A 12 -4.34 -19.35 -9.50
C TYR A 12 -2.85 -19.14 -9.28
N VAL A 13 -2.42 -17.88 -9.20
CA VAL A 13 -1.04 -17.50 -8.89
C VAL A 13 -1.05 -16.64 -7.64
N GLY A 14 -0.70 -17.26 -6.52
CA GLY A 14 -0.77 -16.69 -5.19
C GLY A 14 0.55 -16.17 -4.64
N GLY A 15 0.46 -15.44 -3.52
CA GLY A 15 1.59 -15.06 -2.68
C GLY A 15 2.04 -16.19 -1.75
N PRO A 16 2.75 -15.87 -0.65
CA PRO A 16 3.20 -16.88 0.32
C PRO A 16 2.03 -17.72 0.82
N ALA A 17 2.22 -19.03 0.86
CA ALA A 17 1.15 -20.00 1.15
C ALA A 17 0.51 -19.78 2.54
N GLU A 18 1.29 -19.31 3.51
CA GLU A 18 0.89 -19.04 4.90
C GLU A 18 0.32 -17.61 5.11
N SER A 19 0.40 -16.74 4.10
CA SER A 19 -0.18 -15.39 4.19
C SER A 19 -1.69 -15.46 4.31
N GLN A 20 -2.26 -14.82 5.33
CA GLN A 20 -3.71 -14.76 5.54
C GLN A 20 -4.43 -14.16 4.33
N GLU A 21 -3.86 -13.12 3.71
CA GLU A 21 -4.43 -12.52 2.50
C GLU A 21 -4.46 -13.52 1.34
N ASN A 22 -3.38 -14.27 1.13
CA ASN A 22 -3.31 -15.28 0.10
C ASN A 22 -4.33 -16.40 0.35
N LEU A 23 -4.47 -16.84 1.60
CA LEU A 23 -5.44 -17.87 1.98
C LEU A 23 -6.87 -17.44 1.68
N LEU A 24 -7.24 -16.19 2.00
CA LEU A 24 -8.57 -15.66 1.73
C LEU A 24 -8.83 -15.49 0.23
N ARG A 25 -7.88 -14.99 -0.54
CA ARG A 25 -7.98 -14.84 -2.00
C ARG A 25 -8.09 -16.20 -2.69
N ARG A 26 -7.28 -17.16 -2.25
CA ARG A 26 -7.32 -18.54 -2.72
C ARG A 26 -8.66 -19.21 -2.39
N GLN A 27 -9.16 -19.06 -1.16
CA GLN A 27 -10.46 -19.60 -0.77
C GLN A 27 -11.57 -19.05 -1.67
N ALA A 28 -11.56 -17.74 -1.94
CA ALA A 28 -12.53 -17.14 -2.85
C ALA A 28 -12.45 -17.71 -4.29
N TYR A 29 -11.24 -17.97 -4.77
CA TYR A 29 -11.03 -18.65 -6.06
C TYR A 29 -11.64 -20.07 -6.05
N GLU A 30 -11.34 -20.87 -5.03
CA GLU A 30 -11.86 -22.24 -4.86
C GLU A 30 -13.39 -22.26 -4.76
N ASP A 31 -13.98 -21.36 -3.98
CA ASP A 31 -15.43 -21.20 -3.82
C ASP A 31 -16.13 -20.88 -5.17
N VAL A 32 -15.50 -20.06 -5.98
CA VAL A 32 -16.02 -19.72 -7.32
C VAL A 32 -15.94 -20.93 -8.25
N LEU A 33 -14.81 -21.67 -8.27
CA LEU A 33 -14.69 -22.90 -9.09
C LEU A 33 -15.80 -23.89 -8.69
N GLN A 34 -15.98 -24.13 -7.39
CA GLN A 34 -17.02 -25.03 -6.87
C GLN A 34 -18.42 -24.57 -7.31
N ARG A 35 -18.72 -23.28 -7.21
CA ARG A 35 -20.03 -22.70 -7.60
C ARG A 35 -20.36 -22.94 -9.07
N TYR A 36 -19.35 -22.92 -9.93
CA TYR A 36 -19.51 -23.11 -11.38
C TYR A 36 -19.23 -24.55 -11.84
N GLY A 37 -18.98 -25.49 -10.91
CA GLY A 37 -18.73 -26.88 -11.22
C GLY A 37 -17.42 -27.13 -11.97
N ILE A 38 -16.43 -26.22 -11.81
CA ILE A 38 -15.09 -26.37 -12.40
C ILE A 38 -14.24 -27.18 -11.39
N PRO A 39 -13.60 -28.28 -11.81
CA PRO A 39 -12.76 -29.05 -10.92
C PRO A 39 -11.59 -28.25 -10.35
N LEU A 40 -11.35 -28.37 -9.04
CA LEU A 40 -10.14 -27.84 -8.42
C LEU A 40 -8.99 -28.81 -8.67
N GLU A 41 -7.98 -28.38 -9.41
CA GLU A 41 -6.77 -29.14 -9.70
C GLU A 41 -5.59 -28.47 -9.00
N ASN A 42 -4.92 -29.19 -8.08
CA ASN A 42 -3.79 -28.62 -7.33
C ASN A 42 -2.62 -28.19 -8.23
N ASP A 43 -2.45 -28.83 -9.38
CA ASP A 43 -1.40 -28.51 -10.34
C ASP A 43 -1.64 -27.17 -11.05
N ARG A 44 -2.83 -26.57 -10.89
CA ARG A 44 -3.20 -25.24 -11.40
C ARG A 44 -3.05 -24.13 -10.37
N ILE A 45 -2.42 -24.43 -9.24
CA ILE A 45 -2.17 -23.48 -8.16
C ILE A 45 -0.67 -23.31 -7.97
N TRP A 46 -0.22 -22.06 -8.05
CA TRP A 46 1.15 -21.64 -7.75
C TRP A 46 1.13 -20.69 -6.56
N ASN A 47 1.98 -20.90 -5.57
CA ASN A 47 2.15 -20.00 -4.45
C ASN A 47 3.63 -19.75 -4.21
N GLU A 48 4.04 -18.47 -4.15
CA GLU A 48 5.42 -18.11 -3.86
C GLU A 48 5.51 -16.78 -3.13
N SER A 49 5.80 -15.67 -3.82
CA SER A 49 5.87 -14.33 -3.26
C SER A 49 4.91 -13.38 -3.99
N TYR A 50 4.71 -12.17 -3.45
CA TYR A 50 3.93 -11.13 -4.11
C TYR A 50 4.74 -10.29 -5.12
N GLU A 51 5.95 -10.73 -5.45
CA GLU A 51 6.86 -10.01 -6.33
C GLU A 51 6.64 -10.35 -7.82
N VAL A 52 7.17 -9.48 -8.68
CA VAL A 52 7.08 -9.63 -10.15
C VAL A 52 7.70 -10.96 -10.60
N GLU A 53 8.83 -11.35 -10.01
CA GLU A 53 9.57 -12.57 -10.33
C GLU A 53 8.75 -13.85 -10.06
N SER A 54 7.84 -13.83 -9.10
CA SER A 54 6.93 -14.96 -8.85
C SER A 54 5.99 -15.17 -10.03
N GLY A 55 5.47 -14.08 -10.63
CA GLY A 55 4.65 -14.16 -11.83
C GLY A 55 5.42 -14.71 -13.04
N VAL A 56 6.68 -14.31 -13.20
CA VAL A 56 7.57 -14.84 -14.25
C VAL A 56 7.74 -16.36 -14.09
N ARG A 57 8.11 -16.81 -12.88
CA ARG A 57 8.34 -18.24 -12.60
C ARG A 57 7.05 -19.06 -12.72
N ALA A 58 5.93 -18.52 -12.28
CA ALA A 58 4.63 -19.17 -12.42
C ALA A 58 4.28 -19.43 -13.88
N PHE A 59 4.48 -18.46 -14.77
CA PHE A 59 4.23 -18.63 -16.19
C PHE A 59 5.10 -19.72 -16.79
N ILE A 60 6.42 -19.70 -16.54
CA ILE A 60 7.37 -20.71 -17.00
C ILE A 60 6.93 -22.10 -16.55
N HIS A 61 6.59 -22.25 -15.26
CA HIS A 61 6.14 -23.52 -14.70
C HIS A 61 4.89 -24.10 -15.40
N PHE A 62 3.87 -23.27 -15.61
CA PHE A 62 2.65 -23.74 -16.27
C PHE A 62 2.87 -24.03 -17.76
N GLN A 63 3.73 -23.27 -18.41
CA GLN A 63 4.10 -23.51 -19.81
C GLN A 63 4.87 -24.84 -19.96
N GLU A 64 5.89 -25.09 -19.14
CA GLU A 64 6.68 -26.33 -19.17
C GLU A 64 5.82 -27.57 -18.89
N LYS A 65 4.81 -27.43 -18.02
CA LYS A 65 3.88 -28.51 -17.70
C LYS A 65 2.72 -28.65 -18.70
N HIS A 66 2.64 -27.82 -19.72
CA HIS A 66 1.51 -27.78 -20.66
C HIS A 66 0.15 -27.54 -19.96
N LEU A 67 0.15 -26.70 -18.91
CA LEU A 67 -1.02 -26.37 -18.10
C LEU A 67 -1.47 -24.91 -18.29
N LEU A 68 -1.25 -24.33 -19.48
CA LEU A 68 -1.74 -22.98 -19.75
C LEU A 68 -3.28 -22.97 -19.71
N PRO A 69 -3.88 -22.00 -19.01
CA PRO A 69 -5.33 -21.91 -18.82
C PRO A 69 -5.99 -20.96 -19.83
N ASP A 70 -7.32 -20.88 -19.78
CA ASP A 70 -8.05 -19.78 -20.43
C ASP A 70 -7.86 -18.46 -19.66
N ALA A 71 -7.61 -18.51 -18.34
CA ALA A 71 -7.33 -17.33 -17.54
C ALA A 71 -6.44 -17.59 -16.33
N PHE A 72 -5.54 -16.64 -16.05
CA PHE A 72 -4.78 -16.56 -14.81
C PHE A 72 -5.46 -15.60 -13.82
N VAL A 73 -5.65 -16.07 -12.59
CA VAL A 73 -6.13 -15.28 -11.46
C VAL A 73 -4.94 -15.04 -10.53
N CYS A 74 -4.36 -13.84 -10.62
CA CYS A 74 -3.19 -13.47 -9.82
C CYS A 74 -3.63 -12.79 -8.52
N ALA A 75 -2.96 -13.13 -7.41
CA ALA A 75 -3.28 -12.58 -6.10
C ALA A 75 -3.00 -11.07 -6.00
N ASN A 76 -2.08 -10.53 -6.80
CA ASN A 76 -1.85 -9.09 -6.90
C ASN A 76 -1.38 -8.68 -8.30
N GLU A 77 -1.19 -7.36 -8.53
CA GLU A 77 -0.71 -6.85 -9.81
C GLU A 77 0.75 -7.15 -10.10
N ASN A 78 1.64 -7.18 -9.12
CA ASN A 78 3.05 -7.47 -9.37
C ASN A 78 3.19 -8.84 -10.02
N ILE A 79 2.49 -9.84 -9.47
CA ILE A 79 2.43 -11.19 -10.04
C ILE A 79 1.85 -11.13 -11.46
N ALA A 80 0.73 -10.41 -11.66
CA ALA A 80 0.08 -10.31 -12.96
C ALA A 80 0.98 -9.65 -14.01
N VAL A 81 1.69 -8.58 -13.64
CA VAL A 81 2.66 -7.89 -14.52
C VAL A 81 3.81 -8.81 -14.90
N GLY A 82 4.39 -9.52 -13.91
CA GLY A 82 5.49 -10.46 -14.16
C GLY A 82 5.09 -11.59 -15.10
N LEU A 83 3.91 -12.17 -14.87
CA LEU A 83 3.33 -13.22 -15.70
C LEU A 83 3.09 -12.72 -17.13
N CYS A 84 2.44 -11.56 -17.29
CA CYS A 84 2.19 -10.95 -18.59
C CYS A 84 3.50 -10.64 -19.34
N HIS A 85 4.50 -10.13 -18.61
CA HIS A 85 5.80 -9.81 -19.21
C HIS A 85 6.47 -11.06 -19.78
N GLN A 86 6.56 -12.14 -19.01
CA GLN A 86 7.16 -13.39 -19.46
C GLN A 86 6.38 -13.99 -20.63
N ALA A 87 5.06 -14.05 -20.53
CA ALA A 87 4.21 -14.54 -21.61
C ALA A 87 4.42 -13.79 -22.92
N GLN A 88 4.53 -12.46 -22.87
CA GLN A 88 4.80 -11.65 -24.06
C GLN A 88 6.20 -11.88 -24.63
N GLN A 89 7.22 -12.14 -23.80
CA GLN A 89 8.56 -12.51 -24.27
C GLN A 89 8.53 -13.85 -25.04
N GLU A 90 7.68 -14.77 -24.64
CA GLU A 90 7.46 -16.06 -25.30
C GLU A 90 6.49 -15.97 -26.52
N GLY A 91 6.02 -14.76 -26.85
CA GLY A 91 5.20 -14.48 -28.03
C GLY A 91 3.70 -14.63 -27.83
N PHE A 92 3.22 -14.88 -26.59
CA PHE A 92 1.79 -14.93 -26.29
C PHE A 92 1.13 -13.57 -26.32
N LYS A 93 -0.13 -13.55 -26.71
CA LYS A 93 -0.95 -12.34 -26.83
C LYS A 93 -2.05 -12.34 -25.77
N ILE A 94 -2.00 -11.39 -24.87
CA ILE A 94 -3.00 -11.20 -23.81
C ILE A 94 -3.94 -10.08 -24.27
N PRO A 95 -5.26 -10.29 -24.29
CA PRO A 95 -6.02 -11.44 -23.77
C PRO A 95 -6.32 -12.54 -24.83
N ALA A 96 -5.73 -12.51 -26.02
CA ALA A 96 -6.14 -13.38 -27.12
C ALA A 96 -5.88 -14.86 -26.83
N ASP A 97 -4.75 -15.21 -26.19
CA ASP A 97 -4.38 -16.56 -25.87
C ASP A 97 -4.91 -16.99 -24.49
N PHE A 98 -4.92 -16.09 -23.53
CA PHE A 98 -5.51 -16.23 -22.21
C PHE A 98 -5.73 -14.87 -21.53
N CYS A 99 -6.69 -14.82 -20.61
CA CYS A 99 -6.94 -13.63 -19.81
C CYS A 99 -6.04 -13.60 -18.57
N VAL A 100 -5.81 -12.40 -18.02
CA VAL A 100 -5.08 -12.21 -16.75
C VAL A 100 -5.83 -11.22 -15.88
N THR A 101 -5.93 -11.51 -14.57
CA THR A 101 -6.45 -10.58 -13.57
C THR A 101 -5.47 -10.44 -12.42
N GLY A 102 -5.43 -9.25 -11.83
CA GLY A 102 -4.68 -8.91 -10.63
C GLY A 102 -5.58 -8.45 -9.49
N PHE A 103 -4.99 -7.87 -8.46
CA PHE A 103 -5.65 -7.31 -7.28
C PHE A 103 -4.80 -6.16 -6.73
N ASP A 104 -5.38 -5.17 -6.05
CA ASP A 104 -4.81 -4.00 -5.38
C ASP A 104 -4.76 -2.70 -6.21
N ASN A 105 -4.86 -2.75 -7.54
CA ASN A 105 -4.79 -1.58 -8.43
C ASN A 105 -3.57 -0.67 -8.15
N PHE A 106 -2.38 -1.24 -8.17
CA PHE A 106 -1.16 -0.45 -8.09
C PHE A 106 -0.99 0.43 -9.33
N ASP A 107 -0.60 1.69 -9.13
CA ASP A 107 -0.45 2.67 -10.23
C ASP A 107 0.38 2.14 -11.40
N LYS A 108 1.43 1.36 -11.15
CA LYS A 108 2.29 0.76 -12.17
C LYS A 108 1.53 -0.18 -13.12
N ALA A 109 0.58 -0.95 -12.59
CA ALA A 109 -0.20 -1.90 -13.37
C ALA A 109 -1.18 -1.22 -14.35
N SER A 110 -1.64 -0.02 -14.02
CA SER A 110 -2.51 0.79 -14.89
C SER A 110 -1.84 1.21 -16.21
N TYR A 111 -0.51 1.19 -16.26
CA TYR A 111 0.31 1.64 -17.39
C TYR A 111 1.01 0.51 -18.11
N TYR A 112 1.00 -0.68 -17.53
CA TYR A 112 1.43 -1.88 -18.22
C TYR A 112 0.54 -2.14 -19.45
N ARG A 113 1.04 -2.84 -20.43
CA ARG A 113 0.26 -3.21 -21.62
C ARG A 113 0.34 -4.73 -21.82
N PRO A 114 -0.83 -5.41 -21.81
CA PRO A 114 -2.20 -4.89 -21.60
C PRO A 114 -2.42 -4.39 -20.15
N ARG A 115 -3.31 -3.38 -19.97
CA ARG A 115 -3.70 -2.92 -18.63
C ARG A 115 -4.37 -4.06 -17.87
N ILE A 116 -3.98 -4.23 -16.62
CA ILE A 116 -4.43 -5.38 -15.83
C ILE A 116 -5.84 -5.13 -15.27
N THR A 117 -6.76 -6.03 -15.58
CA THR A 117 -8.06 -6.09 -14.89
C THR A 117 -7.85 -6.42 -13.43
N THR A 118 -8.42 -5.63 -12.52
CA THR A 118 -8.08 -5.67 -11.12
C THR A 118 -9.23 -5.30 -10.20
N VAL A 119 -9.03 -5.46 -8.91
CA VAL A 119 -9.87 -4.93 -7.84
C VAL A 119 -9.18 -3.73 -7.24
N SER A 120 -9.86 -2.59 -7.23
CA SER A 120 -9.39 -1.37 -6.58
C SER A 120 -10.10 -1.16 -5.25
N TYR A 121 -9.35 -0.67 -4.29
CA TYR A 121 -9.87 -0.07 -3.07
C TYR A 121 -9.23 1.32 -2.89
N GLU A 122 -10.04 2.27 -2.49
CA GLU A 122 -9.57 3.63 -2.23
C GLU A 122 -8.81 3.65 -0.89
N ARG A 123 -7.51 3.89 -0.93
CA ARG A 123 -6.63 3.89 0.26
C ARG A 123 -7.03 4.95 1.26
N GLU A 124 -7.48 6.10 0.79
CA GLU A 124 -8.01 7.20 1.58
C GLU A 124 -9.23 6.75 2.39
N VAL A 125 -10.16 6.04 1.76
CA VAL A 125 -11.36 5.50 2.44
C VAL A 125 -10.98 4.46 3.51
N ILE A 126 -9.95 3.64 3.26
CA ILE A 126 -9.43 2.69 4.27
C ILE A 126 -8.80 3.44 5.42
N ALA A 127 -7.98 4.47 5.13
CA ALA A 127 -7.31 5.27 6.16
C ALA A 127 -8.33 6.01 7.03
N GLU A 128 -9.33 6.66 6.43
CA GLU A 128 -10.43 7.31 7.16
C GLU A 128 -11.20 6.31 8.03
N ALA A 129 -11.55 5.14 7.46
CA ALA A 129 -12.24 4.10 8.19
C ALA A 129 -11.43 3.55 9.38
N ALA A 130 -10.11 3.41 9.23
CA ALA A 130 -9.22 2.98 10.28
C ALA A 130 -9.09 4.04 11.39
N MET A 131 -8.96 5.31 11.01
CA MET A 131 -8.92 6.42 11.98
C MET A 131 -10.23 6.55 12.76
N ASP A 132 -11.38 6.48 12.09
CA ASP A 132 -12.69 6.46 12.74
C ASP A 132 -12.80 5.34 13.77
N LEU A 133 -12.32 4.14 13.40
CA LEU A 133 -12.34 2.98 14.28
C LEU A 133 -11.45 3.20 15.51
N LEU A 134 -10.25 3.73 15.34
CA LEU A 134 -9.35 4.08 16.42
C LEU A 134 -9.95 5.11 17.38
N VAL A 135 -10.59 6.15 16.83
CA VAL A 135 -11.28 7.18 17.65
C VAL A 135 -12.43 6.57 18.45
N GLN A 136 -13.19 5.64 17.86
CA GLN A 136 -14.27 4.94 18.55
C GLN A 136 -13.75 4.05 19.67
N ILE A 137 -12.67 3.30 19.45
CA ILE A 137 -12.02 2.47 20.47
C ILE A 137 -11.57 3.36 21.64
N TRP A 138 -10.90 4.46 21.34
CA TRP A 138 -10.37 5.37 22.35
C TRP A 138 -11.44 6.08 23.16
N GLY A 139 -12.53 6.49 22.49
CA GLY A 139 -13.60 7.27 23.14
C GLY A 139 -14.62 6.44 23.94
N GLN A 140 -14.80 5.17 23.61
CA GLN A 140 -15.90 4.37 24.16
C GLN A 140 -15.48 3.13 24.97
N ASN A 141 -14.16 2.88 25.07
CA ASN A 141 -13.63 1.68 25.75
C ASN A 141 -14.24 0.37 25.21
N THR A 142 -14.66 0.34 23.96
CA THR A 142 -15.26 -0.80 23.31
C THR A 142 -14.20 -1.59 22.54
N THR A 143 -14.31 -2.92 22.56
CA THR A 143 -13.56 -3.78 21.65
C THR A 143 -14.08 -3.53 20.24
N ALA A 144 -13.20 -3.05 19.37
CA ALA A 144 -13.61 -2.73 18.01
C ALA A 144 -13.88 -3.99 17.20
N ASP A 145 -15.01 -3.96 16.53
CA ASP A 145 -15.31 -4.90 15.46
C ASP A 145 -14.59 -4.52 14.16
N CYS A 146 -14.50 -5.47 13.26
CA CYS A 146 -13.94 -5.27 11.93
C CYS A 146 -14.82 -4.30 11.11
N LYS A 147 -14.24 -3.32 10.44
CA LYS A 147 -14.94 -2.44 9.51
C LYS A 147 -14.62 -2.86 8.07
N THR A 148 -15.65 -3.19 7.30
CA THR A 148 -15.51 -3.56 5.88
C THR A 148 -15.61 -2.33 5.01
N VAL A 149 -14.65 -2.18 4.07
CA VAL A 149 -14.61 -1.10 3.09
C VAL A 149 -15.01 -1.65 1.72
N PRO A 150 -15.84 -0.94 0.93
CA PRO A 150 -16.23 -1.39 -0.40
C PRO A 150 -15.03 -1.40 -1.36
N VAL A 151 -15.07 -2.32 -2.32
CA VAL A 151 -14.09 -2.43 -3.39
C VAL A 151 -14.76 -2.24 -4.75
N GLN A 152 -13.99 -1.81 -5.75
CA GLN A 152 -14.44 -1.61 -7.11
C GLN A 152 -13.68 -2.53 -8.07
N MET A 153 -14.42 -3.21 -8.97
CA MET A 153 -13.81 -3.95 -10.08
C MET A 153 -13.46 -2.99 -11.22
N LEU A 154 -12.22 -3.05 -11.67
CA LEU A 154 -11.74 -2.31 -12.83
C LEU A 154 -11.51 -3.29 -13.99
N PHE A 155 -12.45 -3.34 -14.92
CA PHE A 155 -12.33 -4.16 -16.13
C PHE A 155 -11.42 -3.45 -17.14
N GLN A 156 -10.38 -4.15 -17.62
CA GLN A 156 -9.36 -3.58 -18.47
C GLN A 156 -8.94 -4.55 -19.58
N ASP A 157 -7.86 -4.19 -20.30
CA ASP A 157 -7.42 -4.88 -21.52
C ASP A 157 -7.07 -6.36 -21.30
N SER A 158 -6.49 -6.70 -20.14
CA SER A 158 -5.95 -8.05 -19.87
C SER A 158 -7.01 -9.15 -19.77
N CYS A 159 -8.28 -8.80 -19.60
CA CYS A 159 -9.39 -9.74 -19.70
C CYS A 159 -10.18 -9.59 -21.01
N GLY A 160 -9.81 -8.66 -21.88
CA GLY A 160 -10.51 -8.39 -23.12
C GLY A 160 -11.62 -7.35 -23.02
N CYS A 161 -11.85 -6.77 -21.85
CA CYS A 161 -12.80 -5.68 -21.69
C CYS A 161 -12.22 -4.35 -22.14
N LYS A 162 -13.09 -3.43 -22.55
CA LYS A 162 -12.67 -2.05 -22.82
C LYS A 162 -12.69 -1.27 -21.52
N PRO A 163 -11.61 -0.58 -21.16
CA PRO A 163 -11.60 0.23 -19.95
C PRO A 163 -12.53 1.43 -20.08
N GLU A 164 -13.17 1.79 -18.97
CA GLU A 164 -14.08 2.95 -18.92
C GLU A 164 -13.34 4.28 -19.03
N GLN A 165 -12.08 4.34 -18.59
CA GLN A 165 -11.25 5.56 -18.66
C GLN A 165 -9.85 5.22 -19.21
N VAL A 166 -9.39 6.04 -20.14
CA VAL A 166 -8.05 5.95 -20.71
C VAL A 166 -7.29 7.21 -20.34
N ARG A 167 -6.43 7.13 -19.32
CA ARG A 167 -5.45 8.22 -19.10
C ARG A 167 -4.41 8.22 -20.22
N SER A 168 -4.00 9.39 -20.65
CA SER A 168 -2.96 9.51 -21.69
C SER A 168 -1.60 9.10 -21.10
N ARG A 169 -0.72 8.56 -21.94
CA ARG A 169 0.64 8.20 -21.52
C ARG A 169 1.44 9.42 -21.05
N SER A 170 1.15 10.59 -21.61
CA SER A 170 1.83 11.84 -21.26
C SER A 170 1.46 12.30 -19.87
N GLU A 171 0.17 12.33 -19.54
CA GLU A 171 -0.32 12.67 -18.20
C GLU A 171 0.27 11.74 -17.14
N TYR A 172 0.38 10.46 -17.46
CA TYR A 172 1.01 9.50 -16.57
C TYR A 172 2.49 9.80 -16.30
N ILE A 173 3.26 10.03 -17.36
CA ILE A 173 4.70 10.30 -17.22
C ILE A 173 4.92 11.56 -16.37
N GLU A 174 4.11 12.60 -16.58
CA GLU A 174 4.15 13.83 -15.80
C GLU A 174 3.83 13.59 -14.33
N ASP A 175 2.72 12.90 -14.04
CA ASP A 175 2.33 12.52 -12.68
C ASP A 175 3.40 11.66 -12.01
N ARG A 176 3.98 10.71 -12.74
CA ARG A 176 5.01 9.81 -12.23
C ARG A 176 6.31 10.54 -11.90
N ILE A 177 6.77 11.42 -12.79
CA ILE A 177 7.95 12.26 -12.53
C ILE A 177 7.71 13.12 -11.29
N PHE A 178 6.52 13.72 -11.18
CA PHE A 178 6.17 14.54 -10.03
C PHE A 178 6.17 13.75 -8.73
N GLN A 179 5.62 12.52 -8.74
CA GLN A 179 5.63 11.64 -7.58
C GLN A 179 7.05 11.21 -7.19
N GLU A 180 7.88 10.80 -8.16
CA GLU A 180 9.28 10.39 -7.90
C GLU A 180 10.10 11.55 -7.31
N VAL A 181 9.94 12.75 -7.83
CA VAL A 181 10.60 13.93 -7.26
C VAL A 181 10.15 14.16 -5.81
N ARG A 182 8.84 14.07 -5.53
CA ARG A 182 8.33 14.21 -4.16
C ARG A 182 8.83 13.11 -3.20
N GLU A 183 8.92 11.87 -3.67
CA GLU A 183 9.45 10.77 -2.87
C GLU A 183 10.93 10.99 -2.52
N ILE A 184 11.72 11.51 -3.48
CA ILE A 184 13.14 11.87 -3.26
C ILE A 184 13.25 13.02 -2.27
N ASP A 185 12.45 14.08 -2.44
CA ASP A 185 12.44 15.23 -1.53
C ASP A 185 12.09 14.79 -0.10
N LEU A 186 11.02 13.99 0.06
CA LEU A 186 10.63 13.44 1.34
C LEU A 186 11.74 12.59 1.97
N HIS A 187 12.37 11.73 1.17
CA HIS A 187 13.48 10.91 1.65
C HIS A 187 14.65 11.78 2.15
N ASN A 188 15.01 12.81 1.39
CA ASN A 188 16.08 13.72 1.76
C ASN A 188 15.76 14.48 3.05
N GLU A 189 14.54 14.99 3.22
CA GLU A 189 14.09 15.66 4.44
C GLU A 189 14.16 14.74 5.68
N ILE A 190 13.74 13.48 5.53
CA ILE A 190 13.83 12.48 6.61
C ILE A 190 15.28 12.15 6.93
N MET A 191 16.14 12.01 5.93
CA MET A 191 17.58 11.73 6.14
C MET A 191 18.28 12.91 6.80
N GLU A 192 17.97 14.15 6.41
CA GLU A 192 18.47 15.35 7.06
C GLU A 192 18.01 15.43 8.52
N LEU A 193 16.72 15.14 8.80
CA LEU A 193 16.20 15.08 10.16
C LEU A 193 16.97 14.03 11.00
N LYS A 194 17.14 12.82 10.48
CA LYS A 194 17.89 11.76 11.18
C LYS A 194 19.32 12.20 11.52
N HIS A 195 20.01 12.82 10.57
CA HIS A 195 21.38 13.31 10.77
C HIS A 195 21.42 14.37 11.87
N ASN A 196 20.54 15.36 11.78
CA ASN A 196 20.48 16.46 12.74
C ASN A 196 20.08 16.00 14.16
N LEU A 197 19.20 14.98 14.27
CA LEU A 197 18.83 14.41 15.57
C LEU A 197 19.97 13.65 16.27
N ILE A 198 20.90 13.07 15.51
CA ILE A 198 22.11 12.42 16.07
C ILE A 198 23.06 13.46 16.69
N GLU A 199 23.14 14.66 16.11
CA GLU A 199 24.02 15.74 16.53
C GLU A 199 23.33 16.73 17.51
N CYS A 200 22.08 16.47 17.87
CA CYS A 200 21.26 17.33 18.71
C CYS A 200 21.75 17.31 20.17
N GLU A 201 22.03 18.47 20.73
CA GLU A 201 22.54 18.61 22.11
C GLU A 201 21.43 18.92 23.12
N ASP A 202 20.31 19.48 22.67
CA ASP A 202 19.20 19.88 23.52
C ASP A 202 17.81 19.78 22.82
N TYR A 203 16.74 19.85 23.59
CA TYR A 203 15.36 19.79 23.10
C TYR A 203 14.98 20.96 22.19
N LYS A 204 15.60 22.11 22.34
CA LYS A 204 15.32 23.28 21.53
C LYS A 204 15.83 23.04 20.10
N GLN A 205 17.02 22.49 19.97
CA GLN A 205 17.57 22.07 18.68
C GLN A 205 16.73 20.95 18.07
N MET A 206 16.36 19.95 18.87
CA MET A 206 15.47 18.88 18.42
C MET A 206 14.16 19.44 17.86
N ALA A 207 13.50 20.34 18.60
CA ALA A 207 12.27 20.98 18.17
C ALA A 207 12.44 21.78 16.86
N GLN A 208 13.55 22.49 16.72
CA GLN A 208 13.87 23.21 15.47
C GLN A 208 14.04 22.28 14.27
N TYR A 209 14.74 21.15 14.45
CA TYR A 209 14.93 20.19 13.37
C TYR A 209 13.64 19.52 12.94
N PHE A 210 12.78 19.14 13.91
CA PHE A 210 11.44 18.64 13.58
C PHE A 210 10.60 19.69 12.87
N THR A 211 10.60 20.94 13.34
CA THR A 211 9.85 22.03 12.69
C THR A 211 10.32 22.22 11.24
N LYS A 212 11.64 22.23 11.01
CA LYS A 212 12.20 22.36 9.67
C LYS A 212 11.73 21.23 8.74
N CYS A 213 11.83 19.99 9.18
CA CYS A 213 11.40 18.82 8.42
C CYS A 213 9.90 18.88 8.10
N VAL A 214 9.07 19.19 9.09
CA VAL A 214 7.61 19.27 8.94
C VAL A 214 7.18 20.39 7.99
N CYS A 215 7.85 21.54 8.02
CA CYS A 215 7.62 22.61 7.05
C CYS A 215 7.96 22.16 5.63
N GLY A 216 9.07 21.42 5.44
CA GLY A 216 9.42 20.79 4.16
C GLY A 216 8.34 19.81 3.67
N LEU A 217 7.72 19.07 4.58
CA LEU A 217 6.62 18.15 4.30
C LEU A 217 5.26 18.82 4.09
N ARG A 218 5.18 20.14 4.19
CA ARG A 218 3.94 20.95 4.10
C ARG A 218 2.88 20.56 5.13
N CYS A 219 3.27 20.04 6.28
CA CYS A 219 2.38 19.79 7.39
C CYS A 219 2.00 21.10 8.10
N LYS A 220 0.79 21.20 8.63
CA LYS A 220 0.28 22.40 9.28
C LYS A 220 0.75 22.57 10.73
N GLY A 221 1.34 21.56 11.32
CA GLY A 221 1.87 21.60 12.67
C GLY A 221 2.38 20.25 13.16
N VAL A 222 3.21 20.26 14.19
CA VAL A 222 3.73 19.07 14.88
C VAL A 222 3.54 19.24 16.36
N ARG A 223 3.09 18.17 17.02
CA ARG A 223 3.13 18.06 18.48
C ARG A 223 4.05 16.92 18.83
N ILE A 224 5.07 17.24 19.63
CA ILE A 224 6.01 16.23 20.13
C ILE A 224 5.70 16.00 21.59
N TRP A 225 5.38 14.77 21.92
CA TRP A 225 5.21 14.30 23.29
C TRP A 225 6.46 13.52 23.68
N MET A 226 7.03 13.84 24.83
CA MET A 226 8.25 13.20 25.31
C MET A 226 8.03 12.60 26.69
N ASN A 227 8.73 11.49 26.98
CA ASN A 227 8.67 10.86 28.29
C ASN A 227 9.27 11.81 29.34
N GLN A 228 8.56 12.00 30.45
CA GLN A 228 8.95 12.91 31.51
C GLN A 228 10.32 12.53 32.12
N ASP A 229 10.63 11.23 32.24
CA ASP A 229 11.90 10.75 32.75
C ASP A 229 13.07 11.16 31.83
N LEU A 230 12.89 11.14 30.53
CA LEU A 230 13.89 11.61 29.55
C LEU A 230 14.07 13.14 29.61
N VAL A 231 13.02 13.87 29.95
CA VAL A 231 13.07 15.33 30.11
C VAL A 231 13.74 15.73 31.42
N GLU A 232 13.46 15.03 32.51
CA GLU A 232 14.02 15.32 33.83
C GLU A 232 15.52 15.01 33.95
N GLU A 233 16.03 13.97 33.27
CA GLU A 233 17.47 13.67 33.24
C GLU A 233 18.30 14.78 32.54
N SER A 234 17.70 15.56 31.66
CA SER A 234 18.42 16.60 30.92
C SER A 234 18.07 18.04 31.36
N LEU A 235 17.10 18.22 32.25
CA LEU A 235 16.63 19.54 32.72
C LEU A 235 16.88 19.74 34.20
N SER A 236 18.13 19.57 34.64
CA SER A 236 18.44 19.60 36.08
C SER A 236 18.18 20.91 36.81
N ASP A 237 17.79 22.02 36.24
CA ASP A 237 17.68 23.25 37.04
C ASP A 237 16.62 24.32 36.70
N SER A 238 15.79 24.16 35.69
CA SER A 238 14.73 25.17 35.52
C SER A 238 13.69 24.78 34.50
N MET A 239 12.57 24.19 34.93
CA MET A 239 11.41 24.34 34.01
C MET A 239 10.06 24.12 34.72
N GLY A 240 9.31 25.20 34.82
CA GLY A 240 7.89 25.25 34.56
C GLY A 240 7.68 25.29 33.05
N GLU A 241 6.55 24.79 32.62
CA GLU A 241 5.99 24.80 31.24
C GLU A 241 6.89 25.34 30.13
N ALA A 242 7.53 24.48 29.36
CA ALA A 242 8.24 24.89 28.16
C ALA A 242 7.29 24.83 26.94
N SER A 243 6.64 25.92 26.63
CA SER A 243 6.03 26.11 25.32
C SER A 243 7.04 26.79 24.40
N TYR A 244 7.51 26.13 23.33
CA TYR A 244 8.31 26.77 22.30
C TYR A 244 7.39 27.16 21.15
N ILE A 245 7.31 28.48 20.92
CA ILE A 245 6.66 29.05 19.74
C ILE A 245 7.79 29.49 18.80
N THR A 246 7.88 28.93 17.62
CA THR A 246 8.79 29.44 16.59
C THR A 246 8.11 30.63 15.90
N ASP A 247 8.56 31.83 16.21
CA ASP A 247 8.12 33.04 15.53
C ASP A 247 8.47 33.02 14.03
N GLY A 248 7.46 33.13 13.20
CA GLY A 248 7.64 33.35 11.76
C GLY A 248 6.86 32.46 10.79
N TYR A 249 6.18 31.44 11.27
CA TYR A 249 5.26 30.64 10.44
C TYR A 249 3.87 30.60 11.08
N PRO A 250 2.79 30.67 10.29
CA PRO A 250 1.42 30.73 10.81
C PRO A 250 0.96 29.47 11.55
N ASP A 251 1.72 28.39 11.50
CA ASP A 251 1.37 27.11 12.10
C ASP A 251 2.40 26.74 13.18
N THR A 252 2.01 26.93 14.41
CA THR A 252 2.85 26.83 15.60
C THR A 252 3.17 25.37 15.96
N MET A 253 4.45 25.13 16.28
CA MET A 253 4.86 23.92 16.98
C MET A 253 4.65 24.14 18.48
N HIS A 254 3.86 23.26 19.11
CA HIS A 254 3.70 23.24 20.55
C HIS A 254 4.40 22.00 21.12
N VAL A 255 5.39 22.21 21.96
CA VAL A 255 5.90 21.16 22.85
C VAL A 255 5.18 21.37 24.17
N ILE A 256 4.28 20.48 24.52
CA ILE A 256 3.55 20.53 25.79
C ILE A 256 4.14 19.46 26.71
N CYS A 257 4.78 19.88 27.79
CA CYS A 257 5.10 19.01 28.93
C CYS A 257 3.98 19.16 29.95
N GLU A 258 3.10 18.19 30.07
CA GLU A 258 2.12 18.15 31.15
C GLU A 258 2.69 17.40 32.35
N LYS A 259 2.77 18.12 33.48
CA LYS A 259 3.18 17.56 34.77
C LYS A 259 2.04 16.72 35.33
N GLY A 260 2.18 15.41 35.38
CA GLY A 260 1.26 14.54 36.14
C GLY A 260 0.45 13.52 35.33
N MET A 261 0.67 13.32 34.04
CA MET A 261 0.17 12.15 33.37
C MET A 261 1.25 11.07 33.28
N GLU A 262 0.96 9.95 33.87
CA GLU A 262 1.73 8.74 33.70
C GLU A 262 1.59 8.31 32.20
N GLN A 263 2.73 8.35 31.51
CA GLN A 263 3.08 7.40 30.46
C GLN A 263 2.49 7.59 29.07
N GLU A 264 3.36 7.60 28.15
CA GLU A 264 3.30 7.49 26.69
C GLU A 264 3.11 8.81 25.95
N TYR A 265 4.17 9.16 25.26
CA TYR A 265 4.23 10.32 24.40
C TYR A 265 4.19 9.88 22.95
N SER A 266 3.29 10.47 22.18
CA SER A 266 3.08 10.16 20.76
C SER A 266 3.38 11.37 19.90
N LEU A 267 3.90 11.15 18.71
CA LEU A 267 4.06 12.18 17.70
C LEU A 267 2.76 12.28 16.90
N TYR A 268 2.11 13.44 16.90
CA TYR A 268 0.98 13.74 16.04
C TYR A 268 1.41 14.75 14.99
N VAL A 269 1.20 14.38 13.72
CA VAL A 269 1.39 15.25 12.56
C VAL A 269 0.01 15.61 12.02
N TYR A 270 -0.29 16.91 11.98
CA TYR A 270 -1.56 17.40 11.47
C TYR A 270 -1.37 18.02 10.08
#